data_057bc63f097f7485779854b8107d3410
#
_entry.id   057bc63f097f7485779854b8107d3410
#
_cell.length_a   1.000
_cell.length_b   1.000
_cell.length_c   1.000
_cell.angle_alpha   90.00
_cell.angle_beta   90.00
_cell.angle_gamma   90.00
#
_symmetry.space_group_name_H-M   'P 1'
#
loop_
_entity.id
_entity.type
_entity.pdbx_description
1 polymer ?
#
loop_
_entity_poly.entity_id
_entity_poly.type
_entity_poly.pdbx_seq_one_letter_code
_entity_poly.pdbx_strand_id
1 'polypeptide(L)'
;MGTTEITDYLRGLDAPLREIGEKLRPIVDAALPGATGGMWHGHPTWSLGSRPGQQPVCLLKAYRSYVTFGLWRGQELADPGGRLVPGARRMAAVKLHAVDEIDPALFTDWLRRAADLETR
;
A
#
# COMPACT_ATOMS: atom_id res chain seq x y z
N MET A 1 11.85 -5.22 13.87
CA MET A 1 10.44 -5.54 14.07
C MET A 1 9.73 -5.47 12.74
N GLY A 2 8.48 -5.01 12.71
CA GLY A 2 7.69 -4.99 11.50
C GLY A 2 8.32 -4.29 10.31
N THR A 3 9.03 -3.16 10.54
CA THR A 3 9.69 -2.43 9.46
C THR A 3 10.86 -3.22 8.87
N THR A 4 11.56 -4.00 9.68
CA THR A 4 12.63 -4.89 9.21
C THR A 4 12.07 -5.99 8.32
N GLU A 5 10.91 -6.54 8.68
CA GLU A 5 10.25 -7.56 7.87
C GLU A 5 9.83 -7.03 6.51
N ILE A 6 9.35 -5.78 6.45
CA ILE A 6 9.02 -5.14 5.18
C ILE A 6 10.28 -4.97 4.33
N THR A 7 11.37 -4.51 4.94
CA THR A 7 12.66 -4.38 4.24
C THR A 7 13.10 -5.71 3.64
N ASP A 8 13.02 -6.79 4.44
CA ASP A 8 13.42 -8.11 3.98
C ASP A 8 12.52 -8.61 2.84
N TYR A 9 11.22 -8.36 2.94
CA TYR A 9 10.28 -8.72 1.87
C TYR A 9 10.67 -8.05 0.56
N LEU A 10 10.92 -6.74 0.59
CA LEU A 10 11.26 -5.98 -0.61
C LEU A 10 12.59 -6.42 -1.20
N ARG A 11 13.59 -6.69 -0.35
CA ARG A 11 14.90 -7.16 -0.80
C ARG A 11 14.85 -8.51 -1.49
N GLY A 12 13.87 -9.33 -1.14
CA GLY A 12 13.68 -10.64 -1.76
C GLY A 12 13.02 -10.62 -3.14
N LEU A 13 12.56 -9.46 -3.59
CA LEU A 13 11.89 -9.34 -4.89
C LEU A 13 12.89 -9.19 -6.03
N ASP A 14 12.49 -9.60 -7.23
CA ASP A 14 13.24 -9.32 -8.44
C ASP A 14 13.39 -7.82 -8.64
N ALA A 15 14.48 -7.40 -9.30
CA ALA A 15 14.85 -6.00 -9.39
C ALA A 15 13.73 -5.04 -9.80
N PRO A 16 12.96 -5.31 -10.86
CA PRO A 16 11.88 -4.37 -11.23
C PRO A 16 10.81 -4.25 -10.15
N LEU A 17 10.43 -5.34 -9.51
CA LEU A 17 9.41 -5.33 -8.45
C LEU A 17 9.95 -4.67 -7.18
N ARG A 18 11.22 -4.95 -6.86
CA ARG A 18 11.89 -4.34 -5.72
C ARG A 18 11.93 -2.82 -5.85
N GLU A 19 12.27 -2.31 -7.03
CA GLU A 19 12.32 -0.87 -7.28
C GLU A 19 10.96 -0.21 -7.05
N ILE A 20 9.89 -0.85 -7.50
CA ILE A 20 8.53 -0.36 -7.28
C ILE A 20 8.23 -0.30 -5.78
N GLY A 21 8.48 -1.37 -5.06
CA GLY A 21 8.22 -1.44 -3.64
C GLY A 21 9.05 -0.44 -2.84
N GLU A 22 10.32 -0.30 -3.20
CA GLU A 22 11.23 0.63 -2.51
C GLU A 22 10.88 2.10 -2.76
N LYS A 23 10.26 2.40 -3.91
CA LYS A 23 9.76 3.74 -4.17
C LYS A 23 8.44 4.01 -3.45
N LEU A 24 7.57 3.02 -3.36
CA LEU A 24 6.29 3.15 -2.68
C LEU A 24 6.43 3.33 -1.17
N ARG A 25 7.34 2.58 -0.56
CA ARG A 25 7.45 2.54 0.89
C ARG A 25 7.63 3.91 1.55
N PRO A 26 8.55 4.77 1.09
CA PRO A 26 8.69 6.11 1.70
C PRO A 26 7.43 6.97 1.54
N ILE A 27 6.70 6.78 0.44
CA ILE A 27 5.44 7.51 0.20
C ILE A 27 4.42 7.09 1.26
N VAL A 28 4.29 5.79 1.49
CA VAL A 28 3.37 5.27 2.50
C VAL A 28 3.77 5.72 3.91
N ASP A 29 5.03 5.58 4.25
CA ASP A 29 5.51 5.96 5.58
C ASP A 29 5.32 7.45 5.85
N ALA A 30 5.54 8.30 4.85
CA ALA A 30 5.36 9.74 4.99
C ALA A 30 3.88 10.13 5.09
N ALA A 31 3.00 9.44 4.36
CA ALA A 31 1.57 9.72 4.38
C ALA A 31 0.89 9.20 5.66
N LEU A 32 1.44 8.15 6.26
CA LEU A 32 0.87 7.47 7.42
C LEU A 32 1.89 7.39 8.56
N PRO A 33 2.34 8.53 9.10
CA PRO A 33 3.45 8.53 10.07
C PRO A 33 3.13 7.80 11.38
N GLY A 34 1.85 7.68 11.73
CA GLY A 34 1.43 6.99 12.95
C GLY A 34 1.05 5.54 12.73
N ALA A 35 1.17 5.03 11.50
CA ALA A 35 0.73 3.67 11.21
C ALA A 35 1.75 2.63 11.65
N THR A 36 1.23 1.45 11.99
CA THR A 36 2.05 0.27 12.26
C THR A 36 2.28 -0.46 10.95
N GLY A 37 3.53 -0.49 10.50
CA GLY A 37 3.93 -1.25 9.32
C GLY A 37 4.44 -2.62 9.70
N GLY A 38 4.05 -3.65 8.97
CA GLY A 38 4.49 -5.02 9.24
C GLY A 38 3.90 -5.99 8.26
N MET A 39 4.23 -7.27 8.45
CA MET A 39 3.72 -8.33 7.59
C MET A 39 2.36 -8.83 8.09
N TRP A 40 1.45 -9.02 7.17
CA TRP A 40 0.14 -9.58 7.45
C TRP A 40 -0.30 -10.37 6.22
N HIS A 41 -0.66 -11.62 6.43
CA HIS A 41 -1.00 -12.54 5.33
C HIS A 41 0.11 -12.66 4.27
N GLY A 42 1.37 -12.54 4.70
CA GLY A 42 2.53 -12.75 3.84
C GLY A 42 2.95 -11.54 3.02
N HIS A 43 2.41 -10.36 3.28
CA HIS A 43 2.80 -9.16 2.53
C HIS A 43 2.78 -7.91 3.42
N PRO A 44 3.54 -6.87 3.04
CA PRO A 44 3.57 -5.61 3.79
C PRO A 44 2.20 -4.96 3.91
N THR A 45 1.85 -4.56 5.12
CA THR A 45 0.57 -3.94 5.44
C THR A 45 0.81 -2.82 6.44
N TRP A 46 0.12 -1.69 6.25
CA TRP A 46 0.15 -0.56 7.20
C TRP A 46 -1.23 -0.41 7.80
N SER A 47 -1.26 -0.36 9.14
CA SER A 47 -2.50 -0.36 9.92
C SER A 47 -2.49 0.74 10.96
N LEU A 48 -3.67 1.21 11.36
CA LEU A 48 -3.80 2.24 12.40
C LEU A 48 -3.81 1.65 13.80
N GLY A 49 -4.11 0.37 13.92
CA GLY A 49 -4.08 -0.31 15.21
C GLY A 49 -2.66 -0.63 15.66
N SER A 50 -2.54 -1.31 16.79
CA SER A 50 -1.24 -1.62 17.40
C SER A 50 -0.53 -2.79 16.73
N ARG A 51 -1.19 -3.51 15.84
CA ARG A 51 -0.64 -4.69 15.15
C ARG A 51 -0.97 -4.64 13.67
N PRO A 52 -0.12 -5.25 12.82
CA PRO A 52 -0.46 -5.40 11.40
C PRO A 52 -1.80 -6.12 11.24
N GLY A 53 -2.65 -5.60 10.37
CA GLY A 53 -3.98 -6.15 10.15
C GLY A 53 -5.07 -5.62 11.05
N GLN A 54 -4.72 -4.87 12.09
CA GLN A 54 -5.69 -4.20 12.96
C GLN A 54 -5.96 -2.80 12.42
N GLN A 55 -7.14 -2.57 11.88
CA GLN A 55 -7.53 -1.36 11.15
C GLN A 55 -6.58 -1.08 9.99
N PRO A 56 -6.47 -1.99 9.00
CA PRO A 56 -5.53 -1.80 7.90
C PRO A 56 -5.94 -0.65 6.99
N VAL A 57 -4.95 0.06 6.47
CA VAL A 57 -5.15 1.17 5.53
C VAL A 57 -4.73 0.78 4.13
N CYS A 58 -3.53 0.20 3.99
CA CYS A 58 -3.01 -0.18 2.69
C CYS A 58 -2.08 -1.38 2.79
N LEU A 59 -1.80 -1.95 1.63
CA LEU A 59 -0.88 -3.08 1.52
C LEU A 59 -0.11 -3.02 0.20
N LEU A 60 1.03 -3.71 0.18
CA LEU A 60 1.79 -3.98 -1.03
C LEU A 60 1.87 -5.49 -1.20
N LYS A 61 1.61 -5.98 -2.40
CA LYS A 61 1.76 -7.40 -2.67
C LYS A 61 2.40 -7.58 -4.03
N ALA A 62 3.54 -8.26 -4.06
CA ALA A 62 4.24 -8.54 -5.29
C ALA A 62 3.68 -9.81 -5.94
N TYR A 63 3.41 -9.73 -7.22
CA TYR A 63 3.09 -10.85 -8.07
C TYR A 63 4.26 -11.07 -9.03
N ARG A 64 4.07 -11.92 -10.02
CA ARG A 64 5.18 -12.29 -10.90
C ARG A 64 5.70 -11.12 -11.74
N SER A 65 4.81 -10.25 -12.21
CA SER A 65 5.16 -9.19 -13.15
C SER A 65 4.72 -7.79 -12.72
N TYR A 66 4.17 -7.66 -11.52
CA TYR A 66 3.71 -6.37 -11.03
C TYR A 66 3.61 -6.38 -9.51
N VAL A 67 3.54 -5.17 -8.94
CA VAL A 67 3.25 -4.97 -7.52
C VAL A 67 1.85 -4.37 -7.42
N THR A 68 1.01 -4.96 -6.58
CA THR A 68 -0.29 -4.40 -6.26
C THR A 68 -0.13 -3.42 -5.09
N PHE A 69 -0.60 -2.19 -5.27
CA PHE A 69 -0.76 -1.23 -4.20
C PHE A 69 -2.25 -1.18 -3.87
N GLY A 70 -2.63 -1.76 -2.73
CA GLY A 70 -4.02 -1.90 -2.33
C GLY A 70 -4.40 -0.97 -1.21
N LEU A 71 -5.60 -0.41 -1.31
CA LEU A 71 -6.19 0.45 -0.29
C LEU A 71 -7.41 -0.26 0.29
N TRP A 72 -7.44 -0.43 1.62
CA TRP A 72 -8.45 -1.26 2.29
C TRP A 72 -9.88 -0.75 2.02
N ARG A 73 -10.06 0.56 2.00
CA ARG A 73 -11.34 1.21 1.67
C ARG A 73 -11.27 1.96 0.34
N GLY A 74 -10.48 1.44 -0.60
CA GLY A 74 -10.23 2.11 -1.87
C GLY A 74 -11.47 2.39 -2.71
N GLN A 75 -12.52 1.55 -2.58
CA GLN A 75 -13.77 1.78 -3.32
C GLN A 75 -14.53 3.01 -2.84
N GLU A 76 -14.19 3.54 -1.67
CA GLU A 76 -14.81 4.74 -1.12
C GLU A 76 -14.05 6.02 -1.47
N LEU A 77 -12.93 5.89 -2.19
CA LEU A 77 -12.10 7.03 -2.57
C LEU A 77 -12.53 7.59 -3.92
N ALA A 78 -12.44 8.92 -4.04
CA ALA A 78 -12.61 9.56 -5.34
C ALA A 78 -11.41 9.21 -6.23
N ASP A 79 -11.71 8.76 -7.44
CA ASP A 79 -10.70 8.35 -8.41
C ASP A 79 -11.13 8.78 -9.81
N PRO A 80 -11.06 10.09 -10.11
CA PRO A 80 -11.52 10.58 -11.42
C PRO A 80 -10.69 10.04 -12.58
N GLY A 81 -9.44 9.65 -12.34
CA GLY A 81 -8.60 9.06 -13.37
C GLY A 81 -8.87 7.58 -13.64
N GLY A 82 -9.70 6.93 -12.82
CA GLY A 82 -10.08 5.55 -13.03
C GLY A 82 -8.96 4.54 -12.85
N ARG A 83 -7.99 4.81 -12.01
CA ARG A 83 -6.83 3.94 -11.79
C ARG A 83 -7.09 2.82 -10.79
N LEU A 84 -7.97 3.05 -9.81
CA LEU A 84 -8.28 2.07 -8.77
C LEU A 84 -9.25 1.02 -9.32
N VAL A 85 -8.85 -0.24 -9.22
CA VAL A 85 -9.66 -1.38 -9.66
C VAL A 85 -10.31 -2.00 -8.42
N PRO A 86 -11.65 -2.06 -8.35
CA PRO A 86 -12.32 -2.66 -7.20
C PRO A 86 -11.95 -4.12 -7.02
N GLY A 87 -11.72 -4.49 -5.77
CA GLY A 87 -11.46 -5.86 -5.37
C GLY A 87 -12.53 -6.37 -4.43
N ALA A 88 -12.13 -7.26 -3.52
CA ALA A 88 -13.05 -7.82 -2.54
C ALA A 88 -13.52 -6.74 -1.55
N ARG A 89 -14.76 -6.85 -1.12
CA ARG A 89 -15.36 -5.98 -0.10
C ARG A 89 -15.25 -4.50 -0.50
N ARG A 90 -14.50 -3.70 0.26
CA ARG A 90 -14.33 -2.27 0.02
C ARG A 90 -12.98 -1.94 -0.61
N MET A 91 -12.16 -2.93 -0.85
CA MET A 91 -10.81 -2.75 -1.36
C MET A 91 -10.80 -2.29 -2.82
N ALA A 92 -9.80 -1.52 -3.16
CA ALA A 92 -9.46 -1.23 -4.54
C ALA A 92 -7.94 -1.11 -4.63
N ALA A 93 -7.39 -1.41 -5.79
CA ALA A 93 -5.95 -1.50 -5.95
C ALA A 93 -5.50 -1.01 -7.31
N VAL A 94 -4.22 -0.63 -7.37
CA VAL A 94 -3.52 -0.32 -8.63
C VAL A 94 -2.45 -1.38 -8.83
N LYS A 95 -2.35 -1.90 -10.07
CA LYS A 95 -1.26 -2.79 -10.46
C LYS A 95 -0.15 -1.94 -11.06
N LEU A 96 1.04 -2.06 -10.49
CA LEU A 96 2.20 -1.27 -10.90
C LEU A 96 3.22 -2.18 -11.57
N HIS A 97 3.51 -1.90 -12.84
CA HIS A 97 4.45 -2.68 -13.64
C HIS A 97 5.80 -2.00 -13.75
N ALA A 98 5.88 -0.69 -13.44
CA ALA A 98 7.11 0.09 -13.51
C ALA A 98 7.04 1.24 -12.52
N VAL A 99 8.22 1.74 -12.12
CA VAL A 99 8.32 2.83 -11.14
C VAL A 99 7.69 4.14 -11.62
N ASP A 100 7.67 4.37 -12.92
CA ASP A 100 7.08 5.60 -13.48
C ASP A 100 5.55 5.61 -13.45
N GLU A 101 4.94 4.49 -13.12
CA GLU A 101 3.49 4.41 -12.90
C GLU A 101 3.09 4.90 -11.51
N ILE A 102 4.05 5.14 -10.63
CA ILE A 102 3.80 5.66 -9.30
C ILE A 102 3.61 7.17 -9.38
N ASP A 103 2.45 7.65 -8.93
CA ASP A 103 2.14 9.08 -8.80
C ASP A 103 2.20 9.44 -7.31
N PRO A 104 3.31 10.00 -6.82
CA PRO A 104 3.48 10.23 -5.39
C PRO A 104 2.41 11.14 -4.78
N ALA A 105 2.02 12.20 -5.47
CA ALA A 105 1.01 13.12 -4.96
C ALA A 105 -0.37 12.47 -4.88
N LEU A 106 -0.76 11.76 -5.92
CA LEU A 106 -2.04 11.07 -5.94
C LEU A 106 -2.10 9.98 -4.87
N PHE A 107 -1.04 9.18 -4.76
CA PHE A 107 -0.99 8.07 -3.81
C PHE A 107 -0.98 8.59 -2.36
N THR A 108 -0.28 9.69 -2.11
CA THR A 108 -0.29 10.33 -0.79
C THR A 108 -1.71 10.79 -0.43
N ASP A 109 -2.41 11.40 -1.37
CA ASP A 109 -3.79 11.83 -1.15
C ASP A 109 -4.72 10.65 -0.85
N TRP A 110 -4.62 9.58 -1.63
CA TRP A 110 -5.40 8.37 -1.38
C TRP A 110 -5.13 7.80 0.01
N LEU A 111 -3.85 7.72 0.41
CA LEU A 111 -3.47 7.16 1.71
C LEU A 111 -4.05 7.98 2.87
N ARG A 112 -3.99 9.30 2.76
CA ARG A 112 -4.54 10.18 3.81
C ARG A 112 -6.06 10.05 3.90
N ARG A 113 -6.74 9.99 2.77
CA ARG A 113 -8.20 9.81 2.74
C ARG A 113 -8.60 8.44 3.25
N ALA A 114 -7.85 7.40 2.89
CA ALA A 114 -8.11 6.05 3.37
C ALA A 114 -7.95 5.95 4.88
N ALA A 115 -6.91 6.60 5.44
CA ALA A 115 -6.71 6.64 6.88
C ALA A 115 -7.86 7.38 7.58
N ASP A 116 -8.34 8.48 7.02
CA ASP A 116 -9.48 9.21 7.57
C ASP A 116 -10.73 8.34 7.61
N LEU A 117 -10.97 7.55 6.57
CA LEU A 117 -12.11 6.63 6.54
C LEU A 117 -12.03 5.60 7.64
N GLU A 118 -10.83 5.10 7.95
CA GLU A 118 -10.63 4.11 9.00
C GLU A 118 -10.86 4.66 10.41
N THR A 119 -10.73 5.96 10.60
CA THR A 119 -10.89 6.60 11.91
C THR A 119 -12.30 7.11 12.19
N ARG A 120 -13.21 7.01 11.25
CA ARG A 120 -14.59 7.48 11.40
C ARG A 120 -15.50 6.53 12.16
#